data_4835382bb81d6863259da6012a10038f
#
_entry.id   4835382bb81d6863259da6012a10038f
#
_cell.length_a   1.000
_cell.length_b   1.000
_cell.length_c   1.000
_cell.angle_alpha   90.00
_cell.angle_beta   90.00
_cell.angle_gamma   90.00
#
_symmetry.space_group_name_H-M   'P 1'
#
loop_
_entity.id
_entity.type
_entity.pdbx_description
1 polymer ?
#
loop_
_entity_poly.entity_id
_entity_poly.type
_entity_poly.pdbx_seq_one_letter_code
_entity_poly.pdbx_strand_id
1 'polypeptide(L)'
;MNFTAPAFVLLFPIVLALHWMLPPSRRWVLLLAASLGFYAVGSPQALPLLAGITLGTYAAALGIAKSKTQTAKKLWLTCAAVLCIGCLCLFKYAGIFRTDVPLLLPAGISFYTFQTLSYVIDIYRGRLMPERHPGYYALFVSFFPQLVAGPIERSTALLPQLHAQERRMDSSGWLWMVRGFAKKLLLADTAAVFVDAVYASPADASGPAVLLATLLFAGQIYWDFSGYSDIAVGAAALLGVRLSRNFDHPYRADSLRDFWRRWHISLTLWFTDYVYIPLGGSRRGT
;
A
#
# COMPACT_ATOMS: atom_id res chain seq x y z
N MET A 1 -7.64 -3.10 8.58
CA MET A 1 -7.40 -4.53 8.30
C MET A 1 -6.02 -4.88 8.84
N ASN A 2 -5.92 -5.91 9.67
CA ASN A 2 -4.65 -6.36 10.26
C ASN A 2 -4.41 -7.82 9.82
N PHE A 3 -3.23 -8.14 9.27
CA PHE A 3 -2.90 -9.52 8.88
C PHE A 3 -2.79 -10.48 10.07
N THR A 4 -2.61 -9.95 11.28
CA THR A 4 -2.63 -10.75 12.51
C THR A 4 -4.06 -10.99 13.05
N ALA A 5 -5.08 -10.35 12.46
CA ALA A 5 -6.46 -10.57 12.86
C ALA A 5 -6.91 -12.01 12.57
N PRO A 6 -7.67 -12.66 13.45
CA PRO A 6 -8.20 -14.00 13.24
C PRO A 6 -8.92 -14.15 11.89
N ALA A 7 -9.63 -13.10 11.46
CA ALA A 7 -10.31 -13.10 10.17
C ALA A 7 -9.34 -13.34 8.99
N PHE A 8 -8.15 -12.72 8.98
CA PHE A 8 -7.17 -12.97 7.92
C PHE A 8 -6.62 -14.39 7.99
N VAL A 9 -6.21 -14.81 9.20
CA VAL A 9 -5.56 -16.13 9.41
C VAL A 9 -6.50 -17.28 9.01
N LEU A 10 -7.80 -17.13 9.24
CA LEU A 10 -8.80 -18.14 8.90
C LEU A 10 -9.25 -18.05 7.44
N LEU A 11 -9.47 -16.85 6.91
CA LEU A 11 -10.00 -16.68 5.55
C LEU A 11 -8.95 -16.79 4.45
N PHE A 12 -7.69 -16.41 4.72
CA PHE A 12 -6.65 -16.47 3.70
C PHE A 12 -6.39 -17.88 3.15
N PRO A 13 -6.28 -18.96 3.97
CA PRO A 13 -6.16 -20.32 3.46
C PRO A 13 -7.34 -20.75 2.60
N ILE A 14 -8.57 -20.34 2.95
CA ILE A 14 -9.77 -20.62 2.16
C ILE A 14 -9.70 -19.93 0.81
N VAL A 15 -9.34 -18.63 0.80
CA VAL A 15 -9.15 -17.86 -0.45
C VAL A 15 -8.06 -18.48 -1.31
N LEU A 16 -6.94 -18.91 -0.70
CA LEU A 16 -5.82 -19.54 -1.39
C LEU A 16 -6.26 -20.88 -2.04
N ALA A 17 -6.96 -21.74 -1.30
CA ALA A 17 -7.48 -23.00 -1.82
C ALA A 17 -8.45 -22.77 -2.99
N LEU A 18 -9.44 -21.89 -2.81
CA LEU A 18 -10.39 -21.53 -3.85
C LEU A 18 -9.71 -20.92 -5.09
N HIS A 19 -8.69 -20.09 -4.87
CA HIS A 19 -7.93 -19.46 -5.98
C HIS A 19 -7.30 -20.52 -6.90
N TRP A 20 -6.73 -21.57 -6.34
CA TRP A 20 -6.09 -22.61 -7.14
C TRP A 20 -7.08 -23.66 -7.69
N MET A 21 -8.25 -23.82 -7.06
CA MET A 21 -9.33 -24.69 -7.55
C MET A 21 -10.10 -24.03 -8.72
N LEU A 22 -10.19 -22.70 -8.75
CA LEU A 22 -10.93 -22.00 -9.78
C LEU A 22 -10.16 -21.95 -11.12
N PRO A 23 -10.89 -22.00 -12.27
CA PRO A 23 -10.29 -21.77 -13.56
C PRO A 23 -9.67 -20.37 -13.62
N PRO A 24 -8.55 -20.19 -14.34
CA PRO A 24 -7.80 -18.95 -14.38
C PRO A 24 -8.64 -17.70 -14.71
N SER A 25 -9.61 -17.86 -15.61
CA SER A 25 -10.52 -16.78 -16.04
C SER A 25 -11.41 -16.22 -14.93
N ARG A 26 -11.66 -16.97 -13.85
CA ARG A 26 -12.51 -16.54 -12.72
C ARG A 26 -11.72 -16.12 -11.48
N ARG A 27 -10.42 -16.32 -11.45
CA ARG A 27 -9.56 -16.00 -10.28
C ARG A 27 -9.61 -14.53 -9.90
N TRP A 28 -9.68 -13.63 -10.87
CA TRP A 28 -9.77 -12.21 -10.59
C TRP A 28 -11.05 -11.82 -9.84
N VAL A 29 -12.18 -12.50 -10.10
CA VAL A 29 -13.45 -12.24 -9.39
C VAL A 29 -13.32 -12.63 -7.92
N LEU A 30 -12.75 -13.82 -7.65
CA LEU A 30 -12.48 -14.27 -6.28
C LEU A 30 -11.55 -13.28 -5.56
N LEU A 31 -10.47 -12.87 -6.20
CA LEU A 31 -9.50 -11.94 -5.60
C LEU A 31 -10.13 -10.57 -5.32
N LEU A 32 -10.98 -10.07 -6.22
CA LEU A 32 -11.71 -8.81 -6.01
C LEU A 32 -12.70 -8.94 -4.85
N ALA A 33 -13.50 -10.01 -4.83
CA ALA A 33 -14.45 -10.25 -3.74
C ALA A 33 -13.75 -10.41 -2.39
N ALA A 34 -12.66 -11.19 -2.34
CA ALA A 34 -11.83 -11.32 -1.14
C ALA A 34 -11.24 -9.98 -0.70
N SER A 35 -10.73 -9.17 -1.64
CA SER A 35 -10.13 -7.85 -1.34
C SER A 35 -11.16 -6.90 -0.72
N LEU A 36 -12.33 -6.81 -1.33
CA LEU A 36 -13.42 -5.98 -0.80
C LEU A 36 -13.95 -6.51 0.53
N GLY A 37 -14.07 -7.85 0.67
CA GLY A 37 -14.47 -8.50 1.92
C GLY A 37 -13.48 -8.23 3.06
N PHE A 38 -12.18 -8.42 2.83
CA PHE A 38 -11.16 -8.11 3.84
C PHE A 38 -11.15 -6.62 4.20
N TYR A 39 -11.35 -5.73 3.23
CA TYR A 39 -11.41 -4.29 3.50
C TYR A 39 -12.67 -3.93 4.31
N ALA A 40 -13.82 -4.54 3.98
CA ALA A 40 -15.09 -4.34 4.68
C ALA A 40 -15.03 -4.76 6.15
N VAL A 41 -14.37 -5.88 6.45
CA VAL A 41 -14.19 -6.34 7.84
C VAL A 41 -13.37 -5.34 8.67
N GLY A 42 -12.35 -4.71 8.07
CA GLY A 42 -11.46 -3.80 8.79
C GLY A 42 -11.94 -2.34 8.82
N SER A 43 -12.64 -1.88 7.80
CA SER A 43 -13.03 -0.47 7.63
C SER A 43 -14.29 -0.34 6.74
N PRO A 44 -15.45 -0.83 7.17
CA PRO A 44 -16.65 -0.86 6.33
C PRO A 44 -17.08 0.55 5.87
N GLN A 45 -16.93 1.56 6.74
CA GLN A 45 -17.29 2.95 6.42
C GLN A 45 -16.39 3.57 5.34
N ALA A 46 -15.23 3.00 5.09
CA ALA A 46 -14.28 3.50 4.07
C ALA A 46 -14.48 2.87 2.68
N LEU A 47 -15.36 1.86 2.53
CA LEU A 47 -15.67 1.25 1.23
C LEU A 47 -16.20 2.26 0.20
N PRO A 48 -17.13 3.17 0.53
CA PRO A 48 -17.60 4.16 -0.43
C PRO A 48 -16.48 5.09 -0.92
N LEU A 49 -15.52 5.44 -0.04
CA LEU A 49 -14.38 6.25 -0.42
C LEU A 49 -13.44 5.49 -1.37
N LEU A 50 -13.11 4.24 -1.05
CA LEU A 50 -12.31 3.38 -1.92
C LEU A 50 -12.98 3.23 -3.29
N ALA A 51 -14.28 2.99 -3.33
CA ALA A 51 -15.05 2.89 -4.57
C ALA A 51 -15.05 4.22 -5.34
N GLY A 52 -15.26 5.35 -4.66
CA GLY A 52 -15.27 6.68 -5.28
C GLY A 52 -13.92 7.03 -5.91
N ILE A 53 -12.81 6.80 -5.21
CA ILE A 53 -11.45 7.02 -5.76
C ILE A 53 -11.20 6.07 -6.94
N THR A 54 -11.57 4.79 -6.82
CA THR A 54 -11.41 3.80 -7.88
C THR A 54 -12.19 4.21 -9.14
N LEU A 55 -13.46 4.55 -9.02
CA LEU A 55 -14.30 4.96 -10.15
C LEU A 55 -13.85 6.28 -10.75
N GLY A 56 -13.53 7.28 -9.91
CA GLY A 56 -13.09 8.60 -10.37
C GLY A 56 -11.77 8.53 -11.14
N THR A 57 -10.80 7.78 -10.65
CA THR A 57 -9.49 7.61 -11.32
C THR A 57 -9.60 6.72 -12.57
N TYR A 58 -10.48 5.72 -12.57
CA TYR A 58 -10.80 4.94 -13.76
C TYR A 58 -11.42 5.81 -14.88
N ALA A 59 -12.43 6.61 -14.52
CA ALA A 59 -13.06 7.54 -15.47
C ALA A 59 -12.07 8.57 -16.01
N ALA A 60 -11.20 9.12 -15.15
CA ALA A 60 -10.16 10.06 -15.56
C ALA A 60 -9.16 9.41 -16.53
N ALA A 61 -8.73 8.18 -16.28
CA ALA A 61 -7.84 7.43 -17.16
C ALA A 61 -8.43 7.22 -18.56
N LEU A 62 -9.70 6.79 -18.62
CA LEU A 62 -10.42 6.64 -19.89
C LEU A 62 -10.66 7.99 -20.57
N GLY A 63 -10.97 9.05 -19.79
CA GLY A 63 -11.12 10.39 -20.29
C GLY A 63 -9.85 10.94 -20.93
N ILE A 64 -8.68 10.74 -20.30
CA ILE A 64 -7.38 11.11 -20.86
C ILE A 64 -7.15 10.41 -22.21
N ALA A 65 -7.40 9.10 -22.26
CA ALA A 65 -7.17 8.33 -23.50
C ALA A 65 -8.10 8.72 -24.65
N LYS A 66 -9.34 9.10 -24.35
CA LYS A 66 -10.31 9.57 -25.36
C LYS A 66 -10.09 11.03 -25.78
N SER A 67 -9.38 11.81 -25.00
CA SER A 67 -9.20 13.25 -25.23
C SER A 67 -8.26 13.51 -26.41
N LYS A 68 -8.71 14.35 -27.35
CA LYS A 68 -7.91 14.77 -28.50
C LYS A 68 -6.98 15.96 -28.21
N THR A 69 -7.36 16.82 -27.25
CA THR A 69 -6.61 18.03 -26.92
C THR A 69 -5.80 17.84 -25.63
N GLN A 70 -4.63 18.47 -25.56
CA GLN A 70 -3.77 18.43 -24.38
C GLN A 70 -4.45 19.11 -23.16
N THR A 71 -5.26 20.14 -23.41
CA THR A 71 -6.03 20.82 -22.36
C THR A 71 -7.06 19.88 -21.70
N ALA A 72 -7.79 19.10 -22.49
CA ALA A 72 -8.75 18.12 -21.95
C ALA A 72 -8.03 17.01 -21.16
N LYS A 73 -6.88 16.51 -21.64
CA LYS A 73 -6.06 15.53 -20.91
C LYS A 73 -5.60 16.10 -19.56
N LYS A 74 -5.14 17.37 -19.55
CA LYS A 74 -4.70 18.04 -18.33
C LYS A 74 -5.86 18.24 -17.35
N LEU A 75 -7.05 18.57 -17.84
CA LEU A 75 -8.25 18.70 -17.00
C LEU A 75 -8.57 17.38 -16.28
N TRP A 76 -8.61 16.25 -16.99
CA TRP A 76 -8.84 14.94 -16.39
C TRP A 76 -7.79 14.58 -15.33
N LEU A 77 -6.52 14.85 -15.63
CA LEU A 77 -5.42 14.63 -14.66
C LEU A 77 -5.62 15.49 -13.41
N THR A 78 -5.97 16.76 -13.58
CA THR A 78 -6.22 17.70 -12.47
C THR A 78 -7.41 17.23 -11.63
N CYS A 79 -8.51 16.81 -12.25
CA CYS A 79 -9.66 16.26 -11.52
C CYS A 79 -9.28 15.03 -10.69
N ALA A 80 -8.51 14.10 -11.27
CA ALA A 80 -8.04 12.93 -10.53
C ALA A 80 -7.09 13.31 -9.39
N ALA A 81 -6.17 14.25 -9.60
CA ALA A 81 -5.26 14.73 -8.57
C ALA A 81 -5.99 15.42 -7.43
N VAL A 82 -6.97 16.29 -7.74
CA VAL A 82 -7.82 16.96 -6.74
C VAL A 82 -8.64 15.92 -5.96
N LEU A 83 -9.24 14.96 -6.62
CA LEU A 83 -9.95 13.86 -5.94
C LEU A 83 -9.03 13.10 -4.99
N CYS A 84 -7.90 12.62 -5.47
CA CYS A 84 -6.97 11.80 -4.70
C CYS A 84 -6.33 12.58 -3.54
N ILE A 85 -5.73 13.73 -3.83
CA ILE A 85 -5.03 14.54 -2.83
C ILE A 85 -6.04 15.21 -1.89
N GLY A 86 -7.17 15.67 -2.42
CA GLY A 86 -8.24 16.29 -1.61
C GLY A 86 -8.81 15.31 -0.58
N CYS A 87 -9.13 14.07 -1.00
CA CYS A 87 -9.57 13.04 -0.06
C CYS A 87 -8.48 12.71 0.96
N LEU A 88 -7.22 12.56 0.52
CA LEU A 88 -6.11 12.29 1.43
C LEU A 88 -5.94 13.41 2.47
N CYS A 89 -5.97 14.67 2.03
CA CYS A 89 -5.88 15.83 2.91
C CYS A 89 -7.05 15.91 3.89
N LEU A 90 -8.26 15.69 3.40
CA LEU A 90 -9.46 15.73 4.22
C LEU A 90 -9.40 14.70 5.35
N PHE A 91 -9.13 13.42 5.04
CA PHE A 91 -9.18 12.37 6.05
C PHE A 91 -7.93 12.32 6.95
N LYS A 92 -6.77 12.78 6.48
CA LYS A 92 -5.52 12.71 7.24
C LYS A 92 -5.23 13.97 8.05
N TYR A 93 -5.63 15.14 7.53
CA TYR A 93 -5.23 16.42 8.12
C TYR A 93 -6.39 17.27 8.64
N ALA A 94 -7.67 16.91 8.37
CA ALA A 94 -8.80 17.67 8.87
C ALA A 94 -8.83 17.75 10.39
N GLY A 95 -8.39 16.72 11.11
CA GLY A 95 -8.27 16.71 12.56
C GLY A 95 -7.32 17.76 13.16
N ILE A 96 -6.40 18.32 12.33
CA ILE A 96 -5.54 19.45 12.75
C ILE A 96 -6.36 20.77 12.82
N PHE A 97 -7.37 20.91 11.96
CA PHE A 97 -8.17 22.13 11.84
C PHE A 97 -9.54 22.03 12.52
N ARG A 98 -10.04 20.81 12.78
CA ARG A 98 -11.33 20.54 13.43
C ARG A 98 -11.18 19.36 14.39
N THR A 99 -11.21 19.63 15.68
CA THR A 99 -11.13 18.62 16.74
C THR A 99 -12.46 17.93 17.04
N ASP A 100 -13.56 18.51 16.54
CA ASP A 100 -14.94 18.13 16.91
C ASP A 100 -15.54 17.06 15.98
N VAL A 101 -14.86 16.70 14.89
CA VAL A 101 -15.34 15.66 13.96
C VAL A 101 -14.31 14.52 13.97
N PRO A 102 -14.60 13.39 14.62
CA PRO A 102 -13.75 12.21 14.56
C PRO A 102 -13.86 11.60 13.17
N LEU A 103 -13.09 12.13 12.20
CA LEU A 103 -12.94 11.50 10.90
C LEU A 103 -12.07 10.25 11.09
N LEU A 104 -12.72 9.09 11.02
CA LEU A 104 -12.01 7.81 11.05
C LEU A 104 -11.08 7.75 9.85
N LEU A 105 -9.77 7.67 10.08
CA LEU A 105 -8.76 7.56 9.01
C LEU A 105 -8.92 6.21 8.28
N PRO A 106 -9.30 6.22 6.99
CA PRO A 106 -9.49 4.98 6.24
C PRO A 106 -8.18 4.21 6.10
N ALA A 107 -8.20 2.92 6.43
CA ALA A 107 -7.02 2.07 6.29
C ALA A 107 -6.51 2.09 4.84
N GLY A 108 -5.20 2.28 4.66
CA GLY A 108 -4.56 2.26 3.35
C GLY A 108 -4.81 3.47 2.44
N ILE A 109 -5.50 4.54 2.92
CA ILE A 109 -5.85 5.70 2.07
C ILE A 109 -4.63 6.27 1.32
N SER A 110 -3.49 6.38 1.97
CA SER A 110 -2.26 6.88 1.33
C SER A 110 -1.77 5.94 0.22
N PHE A 111 -1.84 4.63 0.45
CA PHE A 111 -1.34 3.61 -0.47
C PHE A 111 -2.14 3.58 -1.77
N TYR A 112 -3.46 3.41 -1.68
CA TYR A 112 -4.29 3.36 -2.89
C TYR A 112 -4.39 4.73 -3.59
N THR A 113 -4.29 5.84 -2.85
CA THR A 113 -4.20 7.17 -3.44
C THR A 113 -2.95 7.33 -4.29
N PHE A 114 -1.77 6.99 -3.76
CA PHE A 114 -0.53 7.07 -4.53
C PHE A 114 -0.51 6.09 -5.70
N GLN A 115 -1.06 4.90 -5.52
CA GLN A 115 -1.15 3.90 -6.57
C GLN A 115 -2.05 4.36 -7.74
N THR A 116 -3.25 4.84 -7.44
CA THR A 116 -4.18 5.32 -8.47
C THR A 116 -3.69 6.60 -9.14
N LEU A 117 -3.08 7.51 -8.38
CA LEU A 117 -2.52 8.74 -8.93
C LEU A 117 -1.36 8.44 -9.90
N SER A 118 -0.45 7.51 -9.55
CA SER A 118 0.64 7.10 -10.45
C SER A 118 0.10 6.50 -11.75
N TYR A 119 -0.95 5.69 -11.68
CA TYR A 119 -1.61 5.13 -12.85
C TYR A 119 -2.15 6.20 -13.80
N VAL A 120 -2.89 7.19 -13.28
CA VAL A 120 -3.43 8.29 -14.08
C VAL A 120 -2.32 9.16 -14.69
N ILE A 121 -1.26 9.44 -13.92
CA ILE A 121 -0.10 10.20 -14.41
C ILE A 121 0.62 9.44 -15.53
N ASP A 122 0.81 8.13 -15.41
CA ASP A 122 1.50 7.34 -16.43
C ASP A 122 0.70 7.27 -17.75
N ILE A 123 -0.63 7.22 -17.68
CA ILE A 123 -1.49 7.33 -18.86
C ILE A 123 -1.39 8.73 -19.47
N TYR A 124 -1.42 9.79 -18.67
CA TYR A 124 -1.25 11.15 -19.17
C TYR A 124 0.10 11.36 -19.85
N ARG A 125 1.18 10.73 -19.35
CA ARG A 125 2.52 10.75 -19.94
C ARG A 125 2.65 9.84 -21.18
N GLY A 126 1.62 9.09 -21.53
CA GLY A 126 1.64 8.13 -22.64
C GLY A 126 2.50 6.89 -22.39
N ARG A 127 2.84 6.60 -21.14
CA ARG A 127 3.65 5.43 -20.75
C ARG A 127 2.83 4.14 -20.66
N LEU A 128 1.51 4.28 -20.51
CA LEU A 128 0.57 3.19 -20.28
C LEU A 128 -0.73 3.45 -21.02
N MET A 129 -1.33 2.41 -21.58
CA MET A 129 -2.70 2.44 -22.06
C MET A 129 -3.66 2.17 -20.87
N PRO A 130 -4.84 2.83 -20.84
CA PRO A 130 -5.77 2.60 -19.76
C PRO A 130 -6.33 1.18 -19.77
N GLU A 131 -6.46 0.61 -18.60
CA GLU A 131 -7.19 -0.64 -18.41
C GLU A 131 -8.66 -0.43 -18.80
N ARG A 132 -9.17 -1.31 -19.68
CA ARG A 132 -10.56 -1.21 -20.18
C ARG A 132 -11.56 -1.98 -19.34
N HIS A 133 -11.09 -3.01 -18.63
CA HIS A 133 -11.96 -3.84 -17.81
C HIS A 133 -12.06 -3.29 -16.38
N PRO A 134 -13.23 -2.75 -15.96
CA PRO A 134 -13.34 -2.09 -14.66
C PRO A 134 -13.03 -3.02 -13.48
N GLY A 135 -13.32 -4.32 -13.61
CA GLY A 135 -13.04 -5.31 -12.57
C GLY A 135 -11.55 -5.53 -12.32
N TYR A 136 -10.73 -5.60 -13.38
CA TYR A 136 -9.26 -5.69 -13.21
C TYR A 136 -8.68 -4.41 -12.63
N TYR A 137 -9.20 -3.25 -13.05
CA TYR A 137 -8.79 -1.99 -12.44
C TYR A 137 -9.18 -1.90 -10.96
N ALA A 138 -10.41 -2.28 -10.61
CA ALA A 138 -10.86 -2.32 -9.22
C ALA A 138 -9.99 -3.29 -8.40
N LEU A 139 -9.66 -4.47 -8.96
CA LEU A 139 -8.76 -5.42 -8.32
C LEU A 139 -7.36 -4.83 -8.14
N PHE A 140 -6.81 -4.15 -9.15
CA PHE A 140 -5.51 -3.48 -9.05
C PHE A 140 -5.47 -2.50 -7.88
N VAL A 141 -6.52 -1.69 -7.70
CA VAL A 141 -6.59 -0.71 -6.61
C VAL A 141 -6.80 -1.36 -5.25
N SER A 142 -7.64 -2.40 -5.19
CA SER A 142 -8.08 -3.01 -3.93
C SER A 142 -7.34 -4.29 -3.54
N PHE A 143 -6.35 -4.75 -4.30
CA PHE A 143 -5.68 -6.02 -4.09
C PHE A 143 -5.21 -6.19 -2.64
N PHE A 144 -5.89 -7.07 -1.88
CA PHE A 144 -5.80 -7.11 -0.42
C PHE A 144 -4.38 -7.32 0.15
N PRO A 145 -3.46 -8.05 -0.50
CA PRO A 145 -2.12 -8.18 0.05
C PRO A 145 -1.38 -6.84 0.15
N GLN A 146 -1.62 -5.91 -0.77
CA GLN A 146 -0.91 -4.61 -0.78
C GLN A 146 -1.72 -3.45 -0.22
N LEU A 147 -3.06 -3.54 -0.19
CA LEU A 147 -3.99 -2.41 -0.03
C LEU A 147 -3.72 -1.52 1.19
N VAL A 148 -3.36 -2.10 2.33
CA VAL A 148 -3.27 -1.37 3.60
C VAL A 148 -1.87 -0.84 3.90
N ALA A 149 -0.85 -1.67 3.75
CA ALA A 149 0.55 -1.31 4.04
C ALA A 149 1.57 -2.15 3.23
N GLY A 150 1.12 -2.75 2.13
CA GLY A 150 2.00 -3.43 1.18
C GLY A 150 2.82 -2.44 0.35
N PRO A 151 3.65 -2.91 -0.57
CA PRO A 151 4.38 -2.05 -1.49
C PRO A 151 3.43 -1.27 -2.40
N ILE A 152 3.77 -0.01 -2.72
CA ILE A 152 3.03 0.79 -3.71
C ILE A 152 3.42 0.30 -5.10
N GLU A 153 2.60 -0.60 -5.65
CA GLU A 153 2.89 -1.23 -6.93
C GLU A 153 2.59 -0.33 -8.11
N ARG A 154 3.45 -0.41 -9.14
CA ARG A 154 3.18 0.22 -10.43
C ARG A 154 2.17 -0.57 -11.21
N SER A 155 1.27 0.12 -11.88
CA SER A 155 0.28 -0.52 -12.77
C SER A 155 0.94 -1.33 -13.88
N THR A 156 2.08 -0.87 -14.39
CA THR A 156 2.90 -1.58 -15.39
C THR A 156 3.44 -2.93 -14.90
N ALA A 157 3.61 -3.10 -13.59
CA ALA A 157 4.08 -4.35 -12.99
C ALA A 157 2.93 -5.26 -12.54
N LEU A 158 1.88 -4.69 -11.91
CA LEU A 158 0.84 -5.50 -11.28
C LEU A 158 -0.29 -5.89 -12.25
N LEU A 159 -0.81 -4.97 -13.08
CA LEU A 159 -1.92 -5.28 -14.00
C LEU A 159 -1.63 -6.46 -14.94
N PRO A 160 -0.46 -6.56 -15.59
CA PRO A 160 -0.14 -7.72 -16.42
C PRO A 160 -0.18 -9.04 -15.63
N GLN A 161 0.27 -9.04 -14.38
CA GLN A 161 0.22 -10.22 -13.53
C GLN A 161 -1.21 -10.60 -13.15
N LEU A 162 -2.10 -9.62 -12.93
CA LEU A 162 -3.51 -9.87 -12.63
C LEU A 162 -4.27 -10.43 -13.85
N HIS A 163 -3.87 -10.08 -15.05
CA HIS A 163 -4.40 -10.64 -16.30
C HIS A 163 -3.82 -12.00 -16.67
N ALA A 164 -2.64 -12.36 -16.16
CA ALA A 164 -1.96 -13.59 -16.53
C ALA A 164 -2.80 -14.83 -16.18
N GLN A 165 -3.05 -15.69 -17.17
CA GLN A 165 -3.77 -16.94 -17.00
C GLN A 165 -2.88 -18.04 -16.40
N GLU A 166 -1.59 -18.06 -16.79
CA GLU A 166 -0.61 -19.06 -16.35
C GLU A 166 0.19 -18.54 -15.15
N ARG A 167 -0.48 -18.39 -14.01
CA ARG A 167 0.21 -18.09 -12.75
C ARG A 167 0.62 -19.39 -12.05
N ARG A 168 1.78 -19.36 -11.41
CA ARG A 168 2.26 -20.48 -10.57
C ARG A 168 2.42 -20.00 -9.13
N MET A 169 2.04 -20.86 -8.19
CA MET A 169 2.26 -20.60 -6.78
C MET A 169 3.76 -20.58 -6.49
N ASP A 170 4.22 -19.52 -5.87
CA ASP A 170 5.59 -19.46 -5.36
C ASP A 170 5.56 -19.85 -3.87
N SER A 171 6.00 -21.08 -3.60
CA SER A 171 6.01 -21.65 -2.23
C SER A 171 6.92 -20.91 -1.26
N SER A 172 7.88 -20.10 -1.75
CA SER A 172 8.68 -19.22 -0.90
C SER A 172 7.82 -18.21 -0.14
N GLY A 173 6.59 -17.97 -0.61
CA GLY A 173 5.60 -17.13 0.06
C GLY A 173 5.32 -17.54 1.50
N TRP A 174 5.35 -18.82 1.83
CA TRP A 174 5.20 -19.28 3.21
C TRP A 174 6.33 -18.77 4.11
N LEU A 175 7.57 -18.83 3.63
CA LEU A 175 8.71 -18.32 4.39
C LEU A 175 8.62 -16.80 4.62
N TRP A 176 8.18 -16.05 3.61
CA TRP A 176 7.92 -14.61 3.75
C TRP A 176 6.86 -14.32 4.79
N MET A 177 5.74 -15.05 4.77
CA MET A 177 4.66 -14.87 5.75
C MET A 177 5.14 -15.20 7.17
N VAL A 178 5.79 -16.35 7.37
CA VAL A 178 6.32 -16.75 8.69
C VAL A 178 7.31 -15.71 9.23
N ARG A 179 8.24 -15.24 8.38
CA ARG A 179 9.18 -14.17 8.74
C ARG A 179 8.44 -12.87 9.11
N GLY A 180 7.41 -12.50 8.35
CA GLY A 180 6.61 -11.33 8.62
C GLY A 180 5.84 -11.43 9.93
N PHE A 181 5.18 -12.56 10.19
CA PHE A 181 4.51 -12.82 11.47
C PHE A 181 5.50 -12.82 12.64
N ALA A 182 6.67 -13.42 12.50
CA ALA A 182 7.70 -13.39 13.54
C ALA A 182 8.14 -11.96 13.86
N LYS A 183 8.40 -11.12 12.85
CA LYS A 183 8.74 -9.71 13.07
C LYS A 183 7.62 -8.95 13.77
N LYS A 184 6.36 -9.15 13.35
CA LYS A 184 5.21 -8.45 13.92
C LYS A 184 4.94 -8.91 15.35
N LEU A 185 4.74 -10.21 15.56
CA LEU A 185 4.26 -10.74 16.83
C LEU A 185 5.35 -10.87 17.89
N LEU A 186 6.56 -11.34 17.47
CA LEU A 186 7.62 -11.62 18.44
C LEU A 186 8.54 -10.41 18.70
N LEU A 187 8.72 -9.53 17.71
CA LEU A 187 9.62 -8.39 17.88
C LEU A 187 8.86 -7.08 18.08
N ALA A 188 7.97 -6.69 17.15
CA ALA A 188 7.30 -5.40 17.21
C ALA A 188 6.31 -5.30 18.38
N ASP A 189 5.40 -6.27 18.50
CA ASP A 189 4.35 -6.23 19.53
C ASP A 189 4.95 -6.45 20.93
N THR A 190 6.02 -7.25 21.06
CA THR A 190 6.74 -7.40 22.33
C THR A 190 7.47 -6.11 22.73
N ALA A 191 8.14 -5.46 21.78
CA ALA A 191 8.80 -4.18 22.03
C ALA A 191 7.77 -3.09 22.42
N ALA A 192 6.60 -3.09 21.80
CA ALA A 192 5.51 -2.14 22.05
C ALA A 192 5.11 -2.13 23.52
N VAL A 193 5.04 -3.29 24.18
CA VAL A 193 4.64 -3.38 25.61
C VAL A 193 5.55 -2.53 26.50
N PHE A 194 6.86 -2.60 26.28
CA PHE A 194 7.80 -1.79 27.08
C PHE A 194 7.80 -0.32 26.65
N VAL A 195 7.78 -0.06 25.34
CA VAL A 195 7.78 1.31 24.79
C VAL A 195 6.55 2.07 25.25
N ASP A 196 5.37 1.48 25.13
CA ASP A 196 4.10 2.11 25.52
C ASP A 196 4.05 2.38 27.04
N ALA A 197 4.54 1.46 27.85
CA ALA A 197 4.61 1.64 29.30
C ALA A 197 5.51 2.84 29.71
N VAL A 198 6.68 2.97 29.07
CA VAL A 198 7.61 4.10 29.36
C VAL A 198 7.06 5.41 28.80
N TYR A 199 6.48 5.41 27.60
CA TYR A 199 5.98 6.63 26.97
C TYR A 199 4.63 7.10 27.53
N ALA A 200 3.89 6.26 28.24
CA ALA A 200 2.69 6.67 28.97
C ALA A 200 3.02 7.63 30.12
N SER A 201 4.17 7.47 30.79
CA SER A 201 4.63 8.31 31.92
C SER A 201 6.14 8.55 31.85
N PRO A 202 6.65 9.30 30.88
CA PRO A 202 8.09 9.46 30.67
C PRO A 202 8.78 10.23 31.80
N ALA A 203 8.03 11.06 32.56
CA ALA A 203 8.55 11.80 33.69
C ALA A 203 8.86 10.90 34.92
N ASP A 204 8.18 9.76 35.02
CA ASP A 204 8.37 8.80 36.11
C ASP A 204 9.40 7.72 35.78
N ALA A 205 9.82 7.65 34.50
CA ALA A 205 10.79 6.68 34.03
C ALA A 205 12.23 7.13 34.27
N SER A 206 13.12 6.17 34.57
CA SER A 206 14.55 6.47 34.66
C SER A 206 15.15 6.82 33.31
N GLY A 207 16.21 7.66 33.25
CA GLY A 207 16.89 8.04 32.01
C GLY A 207 17.30 6.83 31.14
N PRO A 208 17.93 5.77 31.71
CA PRO A 208 18.23 4.54 30.96
C PRO A 208 16.99 3.86 30.38
N ALA A 209 15.85 3.84 31.07
CA ALA A 209 14.61 3.27 30.57
C ALA A 209 14.06 4.05 29.36
N VAL A 210 14.09 5.38 29.42
CA VAL A 210 13.68 6.23 28.30
C VAL A 210 14.59 6.03 27.08
N LEU A 211 15.91 5.93 27.30
CA LEU A 211 16.86 5.67 26.22
C LEU A 211 16.60 4.31 25.57
N LEU A 212 16.41 3.27 26.38
CA LEU A 212 16.10 1.91 25.90
C LEU A 212 14.78 1.90 25.13
N ALA A 213 13.73 2.56 25.66
CA ALA A 213 12.44 2.67 24.97
C ALA A 213 12.57 3.35 23.60
N THR A 214 13.39 4.40 23.50
CA THR A 214 13.64 5.10 22.24
C THR A 214 14.32 4.21 21.19
N LEU A 215 15.32 3.42 21.59
CA LEU A 215 15.98 2.46 20.72
C LEU A 215 15.03 1.33 20.30
N LEU A 216 14.25 0.80 21.23
CA LEU A 216 13.23 -0.22 20.95
C LEU A 216 12.13 0.32 20.04
N PHE A 217 11.72 1.59 20.19
CA PHE A 217 10.73 2.22 19.33
C PHE A 217 11.21 2.31 17.88
N ALA A 218 12.47 2.65 17.65
CA ALA A 218 13.05 2.63 16.30
C ALA A 218 13.01 1.21 15.70
N GLY A 219 13.35 0.18 16.50
CA GLY A 219 13.21 -1.22 16.10
C GLY A 219 11.73 -1.62 15.86
N GLN A 220 10.84 -1.21 16.74
CA GLN A 220 9.39 -1.49 16.67
C GLN A 220 8.80 -0.99 15.35
N ILE A 221 9.04 0.27 14.98
CA ILE A 221 8.56 0.84 13.70
C ILE A 221 9.05 -0.01 12.51
N TYR A 222 10.33 -0.40 12.52
CA TYR A 222 10.89 -1.21 11.46
C TYR A 222 10.29 -2.62 11.41
N TRP A 223 10.24 -3.32 12.54
CA TRP A 223 9.73 -4.69 12.59
C TRP A 223 8.24 -4.75 12.27
N ASP A 224 7.45 -3.80 12.76
CA ASP A 224 6.02 -3.71 12.48
C ASP A 224 5.76 -3.53 10.99
N PHE A 225 6.36 -2.52 10.38
CA PHE A 225 6.10 -2.22 8.98
C PHE A 225 6.79 -3.21 8.02
N SER A 226 8.02 -3.64 8.30
CA SER A 226 8.68 -4.66 7.47
C SER A 226 8.01 -6.03 7.61
N GLY A 227 7.51 -6.37 8.81
CA GLY A 227 6.75 -7.59 9.04
C GLY A 227 5.45 -7.60 8.25
N TYR A 228 4.71 -6.50 8.28
CA TYR A 228 3.51 -6.34 7.46
C TYR A 228 3.81 -6.47 5.95
N SER A 229 4.86 -5.80 5.47
CA SER A 229 5.30 -5.91 4.07
C SER A 229 5.70 -7.34 3.68
N ASP A 230 6.41 -8.06 4.57
CA ASP A 230 6.81 -9.45 4.31
C ASP A 230 5.57 -10.37 4.20
N ILE A 231 4.56 -10.20 5.07
CA ILE A 231 3.29 -10.94 4.96
C ILE A 231 2.58 -10.62 3.65
N ALA A 232 2.53 -9.36 3.24
CA ALA A 232 1.92 -8.92 1.98
C ALA A 232 2.60 -9.58 0.77
N VAL A 233 3.93 -9.53 0.70
CA VAL A 233 4.73 -10.17 -0.36
C VAL A 233 4.52 -11.69 -0.36
N GLY A 234 4.52 -12.32 0.81
CA GLY A 234 4.29 -13.75 0.93
C GLY A 234 2.91 -14.19 0.48
N ALA A 235 1.86 -13.49 0.94
CA ALA A 235 0.48 -13.77 0.55
C ALA A 235 0.28 -13.61 -0.96
N ALA A 236 0.84 -12.57 -1.56
CA ALA A 236 0.78 -12.37 -3.00
C ALA A 236 1.54 -13.47 -3.77
N ALA A 237 2.73 -13.86 -3.32
CA ALA A 237 3.53 -14.94 -3.94
C ALA A 237 2.79 -16.27 -3.96
N LEU A 238 2.08 -16.61 -2.88
CA LEU A 238 1.23 -17.81 -2.81
C LEU A 238 0.05 -17.76 -3.81
N LEU A 239 -0.44 -16.56 -4.13
CA LEU A 239 -1.47 -16.33 -5.16
C LEU A 239 -0.88 -16.23 -6.58
N GLY A 240 0.44 -16.43 -6.72
CA GLY A 240 1.13 -16.34 -8.01
C GLY A 240 1.34 -14.90 -8.49
N VAL A 241 1.33 -13.92 -7.59
CA VAL A 241 1.58 -12.51 -7.86
C VAL A 241 2.85 -12.06 -7.14
N ARG A 242 3.77 -11.44 -7.85
CA ARG A 242 5.02 -10.91 -7.28
C ARG A 242 4.85 -9.44 -6.95
N LEU A 243 5.04 -9.09 -5.69
CA LEU A 243 5.12 -7.71 -5.23
C LEU A 243 6.58 -7.31 -5.01
N SER A 244 6.84 -6.01 -5.12
CA SER A 244 8.15 -5.42 -4.82
C SER A 244 8.45 -5.48 -3.32
N ARG A 245 9.73 -5.32 -2.95
CA ARG A 245 10.13 -5.26 -1.54
C ARG A 245 10.12 -3.81 -1.06
N ASN A 246 9.68 -3.60 0.18
CA ASN A 246 9.72 -2.29 0.82
C ASN A 246 10.97 -2.06 1.66
N PHE A 247 11.64 -3.12 2.10
CA PHE A 247 12.78 -3.02 3.01
C PHE A 247 13.93 -3.92 2.58
N ASP A 248 15.17 -3.40 2.68
CA ASP A 248 16.40 -4.13 2.47
C ASP A 248 17.44 -3.76 3.53
N HIS A 249 17.29 -4.31 4.74
CA HIS A 249 18.19 -4.10 5.88
C HIS A 249 18.59 -2.62 6.11
N PRO A 250 17.64 -1.68 6.32
CA PRO A 250 17.90 -0.25 6.33
C PRO A 250 18.89 0.20 7.42
N TYR A 251 18.92 -0.46 8.57
CA TYR A 251 19.85 -0.14 9.66
C TYR A 251 21.29 -0.61 9.42
N ARG A 252 21.58 -1.27 8.26
CA ARG A 252 22.93 -1.56 7.80
C ARG A 252 23.44 -0.53 6.79
N ALA A 253 22.74 0.58 6.63
CA ALA A 253 23.11 1.63 5.70
C ALA A 253 24.33 2.42 6.21
N ASP A 254 25.26 2.75 5.29
CA ASP A 254 26.46 3.55 5.58
C ASP A 254 26.22 5.04 5.49
N SER A 255 25.06 5.49 4.99
CA SER A 255 24.69 6.89 4.84
C SER A 255 23.17 7.07 4.85
N LEU A 256 22.71 8.30 5.11
CA LEU A 256 21.28 8.65 5.00
C LEU A 256 20.72 8.38 3.59
N ARG A 257 21.52 8.59 2.55
CA ARG A 257 21.12 8.28 1.17
C ARG A 257 20.91 6.76 0.98
N ASP A 258 21.80 5.95 1.51
CA ASP A 258 21.69 4.49 1.45
C ASP A 258 20.55 4.01 2.32
N PHE A 259 20.33 4.61 3.51
CA PHE A 259 19.18 4.32 4.35
C PHE A 259 17.85 4.46 3.59
N TRP A 260 17.60 5.59 2.92
CA TRP A 260 16.38 5.81 2.15
C TRP A 260 16.24 4.93 0.90
N ARG A 261 17.34 4.39 0.39
CA ARG A 261 17.30 3.36 -0.67
C ARG A 261 16.82 2.00 -0.18
N ARG A 262 16.93 1.76 1.13
CA ARG A 262 16.60 0.49 1.81
C ARG A 262 15.32 0.56 2.64
N TRP A 263 14.87 1.77 2.98
CA TRP A 263 13.68 2.05 3.76
C TRP A 263 12.52 2.45 2.87
N HIS A 264 11.35 1.77 3.02
CA HIS A 264 10.11 2.05 2.29
C HIS A 264 10.36 2.32 0.79
N ILE A 265 11.02 1.38 0.14
CA ILE A 265 11.60 1.51 -1.20
C ILE A 265 10.54 1.95 -2.21
N SER A 266 9.34 1.34 -2.16
CA SER A 266 8.26 1.67 -3.10
C SER A 266 7.80 3.13 -2.99
N LEU A 267 7.74 3.69 -1.79
CA LEU A 267 7.41 5.09 -1.55
C LEU A 267 8.53 6.02 -2.03
N THR A 268 9.78 5.70 -1.70
CA THR A 268 10.97 6.46 -2.14
C THR A 268 11.04 6.56 -3.66
N LEU A 269 10.81 5.44 -4.36
CA LEU A 269 10.74 5.40 -5.81
C LEU A 269 9.52 6.18 -6.34
N TRP A 270 8.38 6.11 -5.65
CA TRP A 270 7.21 6.87 -6.04
C TRP A 270 7.48 8.38 -6.00
N PHE A 271 8.01 8.89 -4.89
CA PHE A 271 8.37 10.30 -4.78
C PHE A 271 9.44 10.72 -5.78
N THR A 272 10.40 9.86 -6.05
CA THR A 272 11.43 10.11 -7.07
C THR A 272 10.81 10.31 -8.45
N ASP A 273 9.93 9.39 -8.89
CA ASP A 273 9.40 9.39 -10.26
C ASP A 273 8.29 10.43 -10.50
N TYR A 274 7.48 10.72 -9.47
CA TYR A 274 6.29 11.56 -9.64
C TYR A 274 6.42 12.95 -9.04
N VAL A 275 7.38 13.18 -8.17
CA VAL A 275 7.62 14.49 -7.53
C VAL A 275 9.02 15.03 -7.85
N TYR A 276 10.07 14.33 -7.46
CA TYR A 276 11.44 14.84 -7.53
C TYR A 276 11.92 15.06 -8.98
N ILE A 277 11.81 14.04 -9.84
CA ILE A 277 12.22 14.16 -11.25
C ILE A 277 11.40 15.22 -12.00
N PRO A 278 10.06 15.28 -11.90
CA PRO A 278 9.26 16.32 -12.55
C PRO A 278 9.59 17.75 -12.10
N LEU A 279 10.01 17.95 -10.86
CA LEU A 279 10.42 19.24 -10.33
C LEU A 279 11.85 19.65 -10.74
N GLY A 280 12.55 18.81 -11.51
CA GLY A 280 13.88 19.09 -12.05
C GLY A 280 14.97 18.11 -11.60
N GLY A 281 14.72 17.33 -10.55
CA GLY A 281 15.68 16.35 -10.04
C GLY A 281 17.05 16.96 -9.72
N SER A 282 18.12 16.19 -9.86
CA SER A 282 19.51 16.66 -9.65
C SER A 282 20.03 17.57 -10.75
N ARG A 283 19.26 17.79 -11.85
CA ARG A 283 19.67 18.67 -12.96
C ARG A 283 19.53 20.16 -12.65
N ARG A 284 18.81 20.52 -11.58
CA ARG A 284 18.66 21.90 -11.09
C ARG A 284 19.46 22.15 -9.81
N GLY A 285 20.34 21.23 -9.44
CA GLY A 285 21.26 21.45 -8.33
C GLY A 285 22.23 22.57 -8.67
N THR A 286 22.34 23.54 -7.79
CA THR A 286 23.36 24.59 -7.77
C THR A 286 24.73 23.98 -7.64
#